data_f829129970d14ce5996d4d7d99f31b56
#
_entry.id   f829129970d14ce5996d4d7d99f31b56
#
_cell.length_a   1.000
_cell.length_b   1.000
_cell.length_c   1.000
_cell.angle_alpha   90.00
_cell.angle_beta   90.00
_cell.angle_gamma   90.00
#
_symmetry.space_group_name_H-M   'P 1'
#
loop_
_entity.id
_entity.type
_entity.pdbx_description
1 polymer ?
#
loop_
_entity_poly.entity_id
_entity_poly.type
_entity_poly.pdbx_seq_one_letter_code
_entity_poly.pdbx_strand_id
1 'polypeptide(L)' 'MATTKRVFTLRLTDEVFDKIGALATNEHRSMTNYIEFVLMKHIEQTENAKGTIAADHSLRKE' A
#
# COMPACT_ATOMS: atom_id res chain seq x y z
N MET A 1 13.13 9.89 -15.32
CA MET A 1 13.46 8.72 -14.97
C MET A 1 12.32 7.89 -14.73
N ALA A 2 12.33 6.81 -15.18
CA ALA A 2 11.22 5.91 -15.01
C ALA A 2 11.16 5.38 -13.60
N THR A 3 9.98 5.30 -13.08
CA THR A 3 9.79 4.72 -11.80
C THR A 3 9.49 3.25 -12.00
N THR A 4 10.27 2.42 -11.39
CA THR A 4 10.06 1.00 -11.51
C THR A 4 9.32 0.51 -10.28
N LYS A 5 8.17 -0.08 -10.47
CA LYS A 5 7.41 -0.64 -9.39
C LYS A 5 7.90 -2.05 -9.13
N ARG A 6 8.04 -2.37 -7.88
CA ARG A 6 8.45 -3.70 -7.51
C ARG A 6 7.25 -4.57 -7.31
N VAL A 7 7.40 -5.84 -7.64
CA VAL A 7 6.31 -6.78 -7.49
C VAL A 7 6.31 -7.31 -6.07
N PHE A 8 5.16 -7.31 -5.45
CA PHE A 8 5.01 -7.82 -4.10
C PHE A 8 3.71 -8.61 -4.04
N THR A 9 3.80 -9.84 -3.61
CA THR A 9 2.63 -10.69 -3.52
C THR A 9 2.03 -10.57 -2.13
N LEU A 10 0.74 -10.26 -2.08
CA LEU A 10 0.07 -10.05 -0.84
C LEU A 10 -1.07 -11.04 -0.71
N ARG A 11 -1.14 -11.71 0.44
CA ARG A 11 -2.23 -12.64 0.70
C ARG A 11 -3.11 -12.06 1.78
N LEU A 12 -4.40 -12.08 1.53
CA LEU A 12 -5.36 -11.51 2.46
C LEU A 12 -6.35 -12.58 2.87
N THR A 13 -6.90 -12.43 4.07
CA THR A 13 -7.98 -13.29 4.47
C THR A 13 -9.20 -12.94 3.63
N ASP A 14 -10.15 -13.87 3.57
CA ASP A 14 -11.35 -13.62 2.79
C ASP A 14 -12.08 -12.38 3.26
N GLU A 15 -12.14 -12.19 4.55
CA GLU A 15 -12.84 -11.03 5.09
C GLU A 15 -12.18 -9.73 4.65
N VAL A 16 -10.86 -9.65 4.77
CA VAL A 16 -10.15 -8.45 4.38
C VAL A 16 -10.24 -8.24 2.88
N PHE A 17 -10.11 -9.32 2.11
CA PHE A 17 -10.21 -9.24 0.68
C PHE A 17 -11.55 -8.65 0.24
N ASP A 18 -12.64 -9.17 0.82
CA ASP A 18 -13.95 -8.71 0.45
C ASP A 18 -14.18 -7.25 0.83
N LYS A 19 -13.73 -6.88 2.00
CA LYS A 19 -13.93 -5.51 2.46
C LYS A 19 -13.11 -4.51 1.64
N ILE A 20 -11.89 -4.88 1.32
CA ILE A 20 -11.04 -4.02 0.50
C ILE A 20 -11.65 -3.89 -0.90
N GLY A 21 -12.18 -4.99 -1.44
CA GLY A 21 -12.83 -4.93 -2.73
C GLY A 21 -14.03 -3.99 -2.73
N ALA A 22 -14.82 -4.03 -1.67
CA ALA A 22 -15.97 -3.14 -1.57
C ALA A 22 -15.53 -1.68 -1.49
N LEU A 23 -14.48 -1.41 -0.71
CA LEU A 23 -14.01 -0.05 -0.58
C LEU A 23 -13.43 0.47 -1.89
N ALA A 24 -12.71 -0.40 -2.60
CA ALA A 24 -12.16 0.01 -3.89
C ALA A 24 -13.26 0.33 -4.87
N THR A 25 -14.31 -0.48 -4.88
CA THR A 25 -15.43 -0.24 -5.77
C THR A 25 -16.12 1.09 -5.44
N ASN A 26 -16.26 1.39 -4.15
CA ASN A 26 -16.87 2.64 -3.76
C ASN A 26 -16.09 3.85 -4.25
N GLU A 27 -14.79 3.69 -4.41
CA GLU A 27 -13.97 4.79 -4.89
C GLU A 27 -13.65 4.69 -6.35
N HIS A 28 -14.30 3.77 -7.05
CA HIS A 28 -14.08 3.60 -8.49
C HIS A 28 -12.64 3.31 -8.82
N ARG A 29 -11.98 2.50 -7.98
CA ARG A 29 -10.61 2.13 -8.20
C ARG A 29 -10.52 0.63 -8.31
N SER A 30 -9.49 0.15 -9.01
CA SER A 30 -9.20 -1.27 -8.97
C SER A 30 -8.67 -1.61 -7.58
N MET A 31 -8.71 -2.88 -7.24
CA MET A 31 -8.23 -3.30 -5.95
C MET A 31 -6.77 -2.98 -5.77
N THR A 32 -5.96 -3.22 -6.80
CA THR A 32 -4.54 -2.91 -6.73
C THR A 32 -4.31 -1.42 -6.51
N ASN A 33 -5.03 -0.58 -7.26
CA ASN A 33 -4.87 0.85 -7.10
C ASN A 33 -5.34 1.32 -5.73
N TYR A 34 -6.40 0.73 -5.23
CA TYR A 34 -6.90 1.12 -3.92
C TYR A 34 -5.89 0.77 -2.84
N ILE A 35 -5.32 -0.43 -2.91
CA ILE A 35 -4.34 -0.86 -1.92
C ILE A 35 -3.13 0.06 -1.96
N GLU A 36 -2.65 0.38 -3.15
CA GLU A 36 -1.51 1.27 -3.28
C GLU A 36 -1.83 2.65 -2.69
N PHE A 37 -3.03 3.14 -2.95
CA PHE A 37 -3.46 4.43 -2.42
C PHE A 37 -3.44 4.42 -0.90
N VAL A 38 -3.98 3.36 -0.29
CA VAL A 38 -4.02 3.28 1.16
C VAL A 38 -2.61 3.23 1.74
N LEU A 39 -1.73 2.47 1.11
CA LEU A 39 -0.36 2.39 1.60
C LEU A 39 0.34 3.73 1.50
N MET A 40 0.13 4.45 0.42
CA MET A 40 0.73 5.75 0.26
C MET A 40 0.21 6.73 1.30
N LYS A 41 -1.08 6.67 1.60
CA LYS A 41 -1.67 7.54 2.62
C LYS A 41 -1.08 7.20 3.98
N HIS A 42 -0.90 5.93 4.26
CA HIS A 42 -0.33 5.54 5.54
C HIS A 42 1.11 6.05 5.68
N ILE A 43 1.89 5.94 4.61
CA ILE A 43 3.26 6.43 4.64
C ILE A 43 3.26 7.93 4.87
N GLU A 44 2.39 8.64 4.17
CA GLU A 44 2.32 10.09 4.32
C GLU A 44 1.98 10.48 5.74
N GLN A 45 1.00 9.81 6.34
CA GLN A 45 0.60 10.11 7.70
C GLN A 45 1.73 9.81 8.67
N THR A 46 2.44 8.73 8.45
CA THR A 46 3.55 8.36 9.33
C THR A 46 4.67 9.37 9.24
N GLU A 47 4.97 9.83 8.03
CA GLU A 47 6.05 10.79 7.86
C GLU A 47 5.67 12.14 8.45
N ASN A 48 4.41 12.50 8.38
CA ASN A 48 3.97 13.75 9.00
C ASN A 48 4.11 13.69 10.50
N ALA A 49 3.93 12.52 11.08
CA ALA A 49 4.02 12.38 12.52
C ALA A 49 5.45 12.16 13.01
N LYS A 50 6.24 11.42 12.25
CA LYS A 50 7.55 11.01 12.71
C LYS A 50 8.71 11.47 11.85
N GLY A 51 8.44 12.10 10.73
CA GLY A 51 9.50 12.52 9.83
C GLY A 51 9.71 11.53 8.71
N THR A 52 10.61 11.86 7.82
CA THR A 52 10.84 11.07 6.63
C THR A 52 11.29 9.65 6.95
N ILE A 53 10.70 8.69 6.30
CA ILE A 53 11.05 7.30 6.50
C ILE A 53 12.21 6.97 5.59
N ALA A 54 13.28 6.44 6.17
CA ALA A 54 14.42 6.03 5.37
C ALA A 54 14.12 4.71 4.69
N ALA A 55 14.35 4.65 3.39
CA ALA A 55 14.15 3.41 2.66
C ALA A 55 15.42 2.59 2.76
N ASP A 56 15.46 1.72 3.74
CA ASP A 56 16.64 0.94 4.01
C ASP A 56 16.45 -0.47 3.47
N HIS A 57 17.32 -0.86 2.55
CA HIS A 57 17.17 -2.17 1.95
C HIS A 57 17.29 -3.29 2.96
N SER A 58 18.01 -3.09 4.02
CA SER A 58 18.17 -4.16 4.99
C SER A 58 16.87 -4.53 5.68
N LEU A 59 15.92 -3.64 5.62
CA LEU A 59 14.67 -3.93 6.25
C LEU A 59 13.89 -4.99 5.58
N ARG A 60 14.30 -5.27 4.37
CA ARG A 60 13.57 -6.17 3.70
C ARG A 60 13.87 -7.45 3.93
N LYS A 61 14.72 -7.72 4.62
CA LYS A 61 15.06 -8.94 4.80
C LYS A 61 14.19 -9.56 5.50
N GLU A 62 13.48 -9.52 5.77
CA GLU A 62 12.70 -10.13 6.40
C GLU A 62 12.18 -10.62 6.12
#